data_3a56f04f68ca5d8715db822daf173850
#
_entry.id   3a56f04f68ca5d8715db822daf173850
#
_cell.length_a   1.000
_cell.length_b   1.000
_cell.length_c   1.000
_cell.angle_alpha   90.00
_cell.angle_beta   90.00
_cell.angle_gamma   90.00
#
_symmetry.space_group_name_H-M   'P 1'
#
loop_
_entity.id
_entity.type
_entity.pdbx_description
1 polymer ?
#
loop_
_entity_poly.entity_id
_entity_poly.type
_entity_poly.pdbx_seq_one_letter_code
_entity_poly.pdbx_strand_id
1 'polypeptide(L)'
;MNIDKLQTFKTLCETMSFTKTAEELYTSQPNVTKQIKSLEEELGYPLIERTHKSFTLTEYGKLFYETAKKVVATMNGGLNALRELADTTSRSIIIGATPFIGSTILPALLPLLNDAFPDHQVSIKVDRSKVILADLEARKIQLAFFSEYIPVDLKQFASTTVYEDSLIVICKTDHPLTKTGHCTLEDLNEERYISKGSQSSLHKFLFKQLREPEFMNRQPFVVDNQYSIKEAVAHGLGISIVSELLVKKDLESGYLSKLKLDGFTPKRNIQLVYRKDFDSSVVQCVENLMKELDI
;
A
#
# COMPACT_ATOMS: atom_id res chain seq x y z
N MET A 1 2.25 7.82 33.09
CA MET A 1 1.79 7.61 31.69
C MET A 1 1.62 6.11 31.49
N ASN A 2 0.48 5.66 30.91
CA ASN A 2 0.25 4.25 30.58
C ASN A 2 -0.07 4.10 29.10
N ILE A 3 -0.03 2.87 28.60
CA ILE A 3 -0.21 2.55 27.18
C ILE A 3 -1.62 2.90 26.68
N ASP A 4 -2.66 2.78 27.52
CA ASP A 4 -4.04 3.08 27.14
C ASP A 4 -4.23 4.55 26.79
N LYS A 5 -3.58 5.48 27.50
CA LYS A 5 -3.62 6.91 27.19
C LYS A 5 -2.92 7.20 25.85
N LEU A 6 -1.82 6.51 25.54
CA LEU A 6 -1.13 6.64 24.26
C LEU A 6 -1.99 6.08 23.12
N GLN A 7 -2.63 4.92 23.34
CA GLN A 7 -3.56 4.34 22.38
C GLN A 7 -4.73 5.27 22.12
N THR A 8 -5.33 5.83 23.19
CA THR A 8 -6.45 6.77 23.08
C THR A 8 -6.05 8.03 22.31
N PHE A 9 -4.90 8.61 22.61
CA PHE A 9 -4.41 9.79 21.91
C PHE A 9 -4.11 9.49 20.43
N LYS A 10 -3.44 8.35 20.14
CA LYS A 10 -3.19 7.90 18.77
C LYS A 10 -4.50 7.77 17.98
N THR A 11 -5.48 7.04 18.51
CA THR A 11 -6.78 6.85 17.85
C THR A 11 -7.54 8.17 17.68
N LEU A 12 -7.47 9.07 18.66
CA LEU A 12 -8.07 10.40 18.55
C LEU A 12 -7.47 11.22 17.40
N CYS A 13 -6.16 11.15 17.21
CA CYS A 13 -5.48 11.81 16.09
C CYS A 13 -5.87 11.21 14.73
N GLU A 14 -6.17 9.92 14.67
CA GLU A 14 -6.56 9.23 13.45
C GLU A 14 -8.01 9.48 13.06
N THR A 15 -8.90 9.45 14.04
CA THR A 15 -10.35 9.63 13.82
C THR A 15 -10.76 11.11 13.74
N MET A 16 -9.97 12.01 14.33
CA MET A 16 -10.28 13.42 14.52
C MET A 16 -11.66 13.66 15.17
N SER A 17 -12.11 12.71 16.02
CA SER A 17 -13.43 12.74 16.65
C SER A 17 -13.45 11.99 17.98
N PHE A 18 -13.81 12.65 19.06
CA PHE A 18 -13.95 12.03 20.38
C PHE A 18 -14.98 10.89 20.40
N THR A 19 -16.09 11.07 19.68
CA THR A 19 -17.15 10.05 19.60
C THR A 19 -16.66 8.81 18.82
N LYS A 20 -16.09 8.99 17.64
CA LYS A 20 -15.54 7.87 16.87
C LYS A 20 -14.40 7.17 17.61
N THR A 21 -13.54 7.91 18.29
CA THR A 21 -12.49 7.33 19.15
C THR A 21 -13.09 6.45 20.24
N ALA A 22 -14.17 6.90 20.88
CA ALA A 22 -14.85 6.13 21.91
C ALA A 22 -15.46 4.84 21.35
N GLU A 23 -16.08 4.90 20.17
CA GLU A 23 -16.62 3.75 19.45
C GLU A 23 -15.53 2.75 19.09
N GLU A 24 -14.41 3.19 18.47
CA GLU A 24 -13.29 2.32 18.08
C GLU A 24 -12.60 1.66 19.28
N LEU A 25 -12.55 2.34 20.42
CA LEU A 25 -11.91 1.82 21.64
C LEU A 25 -12.90 1.14 22.60
N TYR A 26 -14.15 0.95 22.18
CA TYR A 26 -15.21 0.33 22.99
C TYR A 26 -15.35 0.97 24.39
N THR A 27 -15.33 2.31 24.44
CA THR A 27 -15.39 3.10 25.67
C THR A 27 -16.36 4.27 25.55
N SER A 28 -16.49 5.09 26.58
CA SER A 28 -17.32 6.29 26.54
C SER A 28 -16.53 7.54 26.15
N GLN A 29 -17.17 8.48 25.46
CA GLN A 29 -16.57 9.76 25.11
C GLN A 29 -16.03 10.55 26.35
N PRO A 30 -16.71 10.56 27.52
CA PRO A 30 -16.15 11.17 28.72
C PRO A 30 -14.84 10.50 29.17
N ASN A 31 -14.70 9.17 29.01
CA ASN A 31 -13.47 8.48 29.34
C ASN A 31 -12.34 8.86 28.39
N VAL A 32 -12.59 8.94 27.07
CA VAL A 32 -11.61 9.46 26.10
C VAL A 32 -11.15 10.87 26.50
N THR A 33 -12.09 11.76 26.82
CA THR A 33 -11.78 13.14 27.26
C THR A 33 -10.90 13.15 28.52
N LYS A 34 -11.24 12.30 29.50
CA LYS A 34 -10.47 12.18 30.76
C LYS A 34 -9.05 11.65 30.50
N GLN A 35 -8.90 10.66 29.63
CA GLN A 35 -7.59 10.09 29.29
C GLN A 35 -6.69 11.11 28.58
N ILE A 36 -7.22 11.87 27.62
CA ILE A 36 -6.47 12.93 26.93
C ILE A 36 -6.04 14.01 27.91
N LYS A 37 -6.96 14.52 28.73
CA LYS A 37 -6.64 15.53 29.73
C LYS A 37 -5.55 15.05 30.70
N SER A 38 -5.68 13.82 31.20
CA SER A 38 -4.67 13.22 32.09
C SER A 38 -3.32 13.02 31.39
N LEU A 39 -3.31 12.76 30.10
CA LEU A 39 -2.06 12.66 29.33
C LEU A 39 -1.39 14.04 29.19
N GLU A 40 -2.15 15.08 28.88
CA GLU A 40 -1.66 16.46 28.82
C GLU A 40 -1.11 16.95 30.17
N GLU A 41 -1.82 16.65 31.26
CA GLU A 41 -1.37 16.96 32.63
C GLU A 41 -0.05 16.27 32.98
N GLU A 42 0.12 14.98 32.61
CA GLU A 42 1.34 14.25 32.86
C GLU A 42 2.53 14.72 32.00
N LEU A 43 2.27 15.17 30.79
CA LEU A 43 3.30 15.70 29.89
C LEU A 43 3.66 17.16 30.20
N GLY A 44 2.73 17.91 30.79
CA GLY A 44 2.88 19.34 31.05
C GLY A 44 2.66 20.21 29.78
N TYR A 45 2.14 19.64 28.69
CA TYR A 45 1.93 20.33 27.42
C TYR A 45 0.55 20.02 26.85
N PRO A 46 -0.18 21.01 26.31
CA PRO A 46 -1.44 20.76 25.60
C PRO A 46 -1.15 20.08 24.26
N LEU A 47 -1.80 18.95 24.02
CA LEU A 47 -1.67 18.21 22.77
C LEU A 47 -2.74 18.58 21.75
N ILE A 48 -3.89 19.07 22.24
CA ILE A 48 -5.03 19.48 21.41
C ILE A 48 -5.50 20.89 21.79
N GLU A 49 -5.93 21.65 20.78
CA GLU A 49 -6.67 22.89 20.93
C GLU A 49 -8.14 22.64 20.60
N ARG A 50 -9.03 22.91 21.57
CA ARG A 50 -10.47 22.73 21.41
C ARG A 50 -11.12 24.01 20.88
N THR A 51 -11.95 23.85 19.86
CA THR A 51 -12.87 24.89 19.40
C THR A 51 -14.31 24.49 19.76
N HIS A 52 -15.29 25.38 19.55
CA HIS A 52 -16.70 25.10 19.90
C HIS A 52 -17.28 23.86 19.18
N LYS A 53 -16.73 23.43 18.02
CA LYS A 53 -17.28 22.32 17.21
C LYS A 53 -16.26 21.24 16.84
N SER A 54 -14.97 21.47 17.12
CA SER A 54 -13.89 20.57 16.69
C SER A 54 -12.66 20.74 17.59
N PHE A 55 -11.60 20.01 17.30
CA PHE A 55 -10.28 20.27 17.86
C PHE A 55 -9.21 20.18 16.75
N THR A 56 -8.05 20.74 17.01
CA THR A 56 -6.85 20.61 16.19
C THR A 56 -5.69 20.14 17.06
N LEU A 57 -4.68 19.53 16.44
CA LEU A 57 -3.45 19.19 17.15
C LEU A 57 -2.58 20.43 17.31
N THR A 58 -2.03 20.64 18.51
CA THR A 58 -0.96 21.61 18.73
C THR A 58 0.34 21.12 18.08
N GLU A 59 1.37 21.96 18.01
CA GLU A 59 2.71 21.50 17.57
C GLU A 59 3.26 20.41 18.51
N TYR A 60 3.01 20.50 19.81
CA TYR A 60 3.33 19.44 20.78
C TYR A 60 2.55 18.14 20.46
N GLY A 61 1.25 18.26 20.12
CA GLY A 61 0.42 17.14 19.75
C GLY A 61 0.91 16.43 18.47
N LYS A 62 1.28 17.18 17.43
CA LYS A 62 1.84 16.62 16.20
C LYS A 62 3.14 15.86 16.47
N LEU A 63 4.06 16.46 17.22
CA LEU A 63 5.32 15.82 17.59
C LEU A 63 5.10 14.56 18.42
N PHE A 64 4.24 14.64 19.44
CA PHE A 64 3.97 13.54 20.35
C PHE A 64 3.18 12.41 19.69
N TYR A 65 2.36 12.70 18.69
CA TYR A 65 1.64 11.68 17.91
C TYR A 65 2.59 10.70 17.21
N GLU A 66 3.69 11.18 16.63
CA GLU A 66 4.70 10.31 16.03
C GLU A 66 5.36 9.39 17.08
N THR A 67 5.58 9.89 18.29
CA THR A 67 6.10 9.10 19.39
C THR A 67 5.08 8.07 19.89
N ALA A 68 3.82 8.48 20.09
CA ALA A 68 2.75 7.61 20.54
C ALA A 68 2.52 6.43 19.56
N LYS A 69 2.55 6.69 18.25
CA LYS A 69 2.48 5.64 17.23
C LYS A 69 3.57 4.59 17.42
N LYS A 70 4.82 5.01 17.57
CA LYS A 70 5.97 4.11 17.72
C LYS A 70 5.87 3.27 18.99
N VAL A 71 5.53 3.87 20.12
CA VAL A 71 5.41 3.17 21.40
C VAL A 71 4.30 2.13 21.36
N VAL A 72 3.12 2.51 20.87
CA VAL A 72 1.97 1.59 20.72
C VAL A 72 2.32 0.45 19.76
N ALA A 73 2.94 0.74 18.62
CA ALA A 73 3.38 -0.29 17.66
C ALA A 73 4.39 -1.26 18.27
N THR A 74 5.38 -0.76 19.01
CA THR A 74 6.39 -1.58 19.69
C THR A 74 5.77 -2.50 20.74
N MET A 75 4.84 -1.99 21.54
CA MET A 75 4.14 -2.80 22.56
C MET A 75 3.31 -3.90 21.93
N ASN A 76 2.51 -3.55 20.91
CA ASN A 76 1.70 -4.52 20.16
C ASN A 76 2.59 -5.56 19.47
N GLY A 77 3.74 -5.15 18.94
CA GLY A 77 4.74 -6.05 18.38
C GLY A 77 5.26 -7.06 19.39
N GLY A 78 5.58 -6.62 20.60
CA GLY A 78 6.00 -7.51 21.69
C GLY A 78 4.90 -8.50 22.09
N LEU A 79 3.66 -8.04 22.24
CA LEU A 79 2.51 -8.90 22.56
C LEU A 79 2.26 -9.94 21.46
N ASN A 80 2.41 -9.58 20.19
CA ASN A 80 2.26 -10.52 19.09
C ASN A 80 3.39 -11.55 19.07
N ALA A 81 4.64 -11.13 19.32
CA ALA A 81 5.76 -12.07 19.44
C ALA A 81 5.56 -13.07 20.59
N LEU A 82 5.00 -12.64 21.72
CA LEU A 82 4.63 -13.57 22.82
C LEU A 82 3.52 -14.54 22.40
N ARG A 83 2.52 -14.09 21.64
CA ARG A 83 1.48 -14.97 21.09
C ARG A 83 2.05 -15.99 20.11
N GLU A 84 2.94 -15.56 19.21
CA GLU A 84 3.64 -16.44 18.27
C GLU A 84 4.45 -17.52 19.01
N LEU A 85 5.09 -17.19 20.13
CA LEU A 85 5.80 -18.16 20.98
C LEU A 85 4.86 -19.10 21.76
N ALA A 86 3.70 -18.60 22.18
CA ALA A 86 2.71 -19.39 22.92
C ALA A 86 1.90 -20.32 22.01
N ASP A 87 1.71 -19.94 20.75
CA ASP A 87 0.91 -20.66 19.77
C ASP A 87 1.78 -21.65 18.98
N THR A 88 2.30 -22.67 19.66
CA THR A 88 3.09 -23.74 19.05
C THR A 88 2.28 -24.61 18.06
N THR A 89 0.98 -24.38 17.95
CA THR A 89 0.04 -25.17 17.13
C THR A 89 -0.47 -24.47 15.88
N SER A 90 -0.37 -23.15 15.79
CA SER A 90 -0.83 -22.40 14.61
C SER A 90 0.33 -21.57 14.02
N ARG A 91 1.16 -22.22 13.24
CA ARG A 91 2.16 -21.53 12.40
C ARG A 91 1.41 -20.76 11.31
N SER A 92 1.25 -19.45 11.47
CA SER A 92 0.62 -18.61 10.45
C SER A 92 1.64 -17.73 9.73
N ILE A 93 1.56 -17.67 8.41
CA ILE A 93 2.29 -16.73 7.57
C ILE A 93 1.28 -15.80 6.94
N ILE A 94 1.25 -14.54 7.39
CA ILE A 94 0.37 -13.52 6.84
C ILE A 94 1.20 -12.60 5.94
N ILE A 95 0.83 -12.55 4.67
CA ILE A 95 1.51 -11.77 3.65
C ILE A 95 0.67 -10.54 3.32
N GLY A 96 1.24 -9.35 3.53
CA GLY A 96 0.61 -8.08 3.15
C GLY A 96 0.96 -7.67 1.72
N ALA A 97 0.03 -7.07 1.00
CA ALA A 97 0.31 -6.50 -0.32
C ALA A 97 -0.60 -5.31 -0.65
N THR A 98 -0.13 -4.47 -1.57
CA THR A 98 -0.99 -3.46 -2.19
C THR A 98 -1.97 -4.11 -3.19
N PRO A 99 -3.13 -3.47 -3.50
CA PRO A 99 -4.20 -4.10 -4.29
C PRO A 99 -3.74 -4.70 -5.62
N PHE A 100 -2.87 -4.02 -6.36
CA PHE A 100 -2.33 -4.56 -7.61
C PHE A 100 -1.60 -5.89 -7.38
N ILE A 101 -0.62 -5.91 -6.48
CA ILE A 101 0.22 -7.10 -6.22
C ILE A 101 -0.63 -8.23 -5.63
N GLY A 102 -1.53 -7.88 -4.70
CA GLY A 102 -2.44 -8.85 -4.06
C GLY A 102 -3.41 -9.53 -5.02
N SER A 103 -3.69 -8.91 -6.17
CA SER A 103 -4.64 -9.44 -7.16
C SER A 103 -3.97 -10.04 -8.39
N THR A 104 -2.69 -9.77 -8.64
CA THR A 104 -1.97 -10.26 -9.83
C THR A 104 -0.91 -11.29 -9.46
N ILE A 105 0.00 -10.97 -8.55
CA ILE A 105 1.16 -11.79 -8.22
C ILE A 105 0.82 -12.84 -7.16
N LEU A 106 0.24 -12.41 -6.03
CA LEU A 106 0.04 -13.32 -4.90
C LEU A 106 -0.88 -14.50 -5.16
N PRO A 107 -1.96 -14.41 -5.98
CA PRO A 107 -2.76 -15.60 -6.29
C PRO A 107 -1.99 -16.71 -7.01
N ALA A 108 -1.00 -16.37 -7.83
CA ALA A 108 -0.12 -17.36 -8.47
C ALA A 108 0.91 -17.94 -7.49
N LEU A 109 1.32 -17.16 -6.48
CA LEU A 109 2.26 -17.60 -5.46
C LEU A 109 1.62 -18.51 -4.39
N LEU A 110 0.31 -18.35 -4.11
CA LEU A 110 -0.38 -19.08 -3.04
C LEU A 110 -0.27 -20.61 -3.12
N PRO A 111 -0.47 -21.28 -4.27
CA PRO A 111 -0.31 -22.73 -4.36
C PRO A 111 1.09 -23.16 -3.96
N LEU A 112 2.12 -22.47 -4.45
CA LEU A 112 3.52 -22.78 -4.14
C LEU A 112 3.83 -22.59 -2.65
N LEU A 113 3.28 -21.54 -2.03
CA LEU A 113 3.41 -21.32 -0.60
C LEU A 113 2.72 -22.40 0.23
N ASN A 114 1.54 -22.85 -0.19
CA ASN A 114 0.83 -23.92 0.49
C ASN A 114 1.63 -25.23 0.46
N ASP A 115 2.26 -25.55 -0.67
CA ASP A 115 3.08 -26.75 -0.81
C ASP A 115 4.41 -26.65 -0.03
N ALA A 116 5.01 -25.45 0.00
CA ALA A 116 6.25 -25.22 0.74
C ALA A 116 6.06 -25.16 2.26
N PHE A 117 4.87 -24.76 2.73
CA PHE A 117 4.55 -24.59 4.14
C PHE A 117 3.29 -25.38 4.54
N PRO A 118 3.26 -26.72 4.42
CA PRO A 118 2.07 -27.54 4.64
C PRO A 118 1.51 -27.46 6.07
N ASP A 119 2.40 -27.18 7.06
CA ASP A 119 2.02 -27.04 8.46
C ASP A 119 1.68 -25.59 8.86
N HIS A 120 1.61 -24.67 7.89
CA HIS A 120 1.33 -23.26 8.14
C HIS A 120 -0.02 -22.85 7.54
N GLN A 121 -0.74 -22.02 8.25
CA GLN A 121 -1.86 -21.28 7.68
C GLN A 121 -1.32 -20.06 6.92
N VAL A 122 -1.29 -20.11 5.59
CA VAL A 122 -0.90 -18.97 4.76
C VAL A 122 -2.12 -18.12 4.45
N SER A 123 -2.03 -16.80 4.69
CA SER A 123 -3.10 -15.84 4.38
C SER A 123 -2.55 -14.56 3.76
N ILE A 124 -3.39 -13.90 2.95
CA ILE A 124 -3.04 -12.63 2.29
C ILE A 124 -3.91 -11.52 2.86
N LYS A 125 -3.27 -10.42 3.24
CA LYS A 125 -3.93 -9.16 3.56
C LYS A 125 -3.66 -8.13 2.46
N VAL A 126 -4.72 -7.63 1.83
CA VAL A 126 -4.62 -6.60 0.79
C VAL A 126 -5.16 -5.29 1.32
N ASP A 127 -4.33 -4.25 1.31
CA ASP A 127 -4.72 -2.91 1.74
C ASP A 127 -3.77 -1.84 1.14
N ARG A 128 -4.03 -0.56 1.42
CA ARG A 128 -3.14 0.55 1.05
C ARG A 128 -1.77 0.39 1.70
N SER A 129 -0.72 0.84 1.02
CA SER A 129 0.67 0.68 1.49
C SER A 129 0.91 1.16 2.92
N LYS A 130 0.28 2.27 3.34
CA LYS A 130 0.38 2.77 4.72
C LYS A 130 -0.16 1.80 5.77
N VAL A 131 -1.27 1.12 5.47
CA VAL A 131 -1.88 0.13 6.38
C VAL A 131 -1.00 -1.10 6.46
N ILE A 132 -0.55 -1.61 5.31
CA ILE A 132 0.34 -2.79 5.24
C ILE A 132 1.67 -2.52 5.97
N LEU A 133 2.28 -1.32 5.79
CA LEU A 133 3.50 -0.95 6.52
C LEU A 133 3.25 -0.90 8.04
N ALA A 134 2.16 -0.29 8.48
CA ALA A 134 1.81 -0.23 9.90
C ALA A 134 1.58 -1.64 10.49
N ASP A 135 0.98 -2.55 9.73
CA ASP A 135 0.77 -3.92 10.16
C ASP A 135 2.09 -4.73 10.20
N LEU A 136 3.02 -4.45 9.29
CA LEU A 136 4.37 -5.04 9.31
C LEU A 136 5.17 -4.54 10.53
N GLU A 137 5.10 -3.24 10.84
CA GLU A 137 5.67 -2.63 12.05
C GLU A 137 5.08 -3.24 13.33
N ALA A 138 3.75 -3.41 13.36
CA ALA A 138 3.02 -3.99 14.49
C ALA A 138 3.10 -5.51 14.59
N ARG A 139 3.90 -6.18 13.76
CA ARG A 139 4.02 -7.66 13.68
C ARG A 139 2.71 -8.40 13.42
N LYS A 140 1.72 -7.74 12.83
CA LYS A 140 0.45 -8.37 12.42
C LYS A 140 0.57 -9.13 11.11
N ILE A 141 1.56 -8.79 10.29
CA ILE A 141 1.97 -9.51 9.09
C ILE A 141 3.48 -9.73 9.14
N GLN A 142 3.94 -10.79 8.51
CA GLN A 142 5.35 -11.20 8.53
C GLN A 142 6.11 -10.69 7.29
N LEU A 143 5.48 -10.74 6.14
CA LEU A 143 6.03 -10.39 4.85
C LEU A 143 5.13 -9.38 4.16
N ALA A 144 5.70 -8.47 3.37
CA ALA A 144 4.92 -7.51 2.60
C ALA A 144 5.50 -7.34 1.18
N PHE A 145 4.63 -7.23 0.19
CA PHE A 145 5.01 -6.93 -1.18
C PHE A 145 4.64 -5.51 -1.55
N PHE A 146 5.62 -4.74 -1.98
CA PHE A 146 5.48 -3.35 -2.40
C PHE A 146 6.15 -3.06 -3.73
N SER A 147 5.69 -2.02 -4.42
CA SER A 147 6.49 -1.41 -5.49
C SER A 147 7.61 -0.57 -4.86
N GLU A 148 8.79 -0.53 -5.51
CA GLU A 148 10.00 0.15 -5.02
C GLU A 148 9.82 1.63 -4.65
N TYR A 149 8.84 2.30 -5.24
CA TYR A 149 8.55 3.70 -4.93
C TYR A 149 7.78 3.91 -3.61
N ILE A 150 7.47 2.84 -2.88
CA ILE A 150 6.92 2.93 -1.52
C ILE A 150 8.10 3.05 -0.55
N PRO A 151 8.23 4.17 0.18
CA PRO A 151 9.34 4.34 1.11
C PRO A 151 9.22 3.37 2.29
N VAL A 152 10.31 2.66 2.57
CA VAL A 152 10.44 1.71 3.67
C VAL A 152 11.61 2.12 4.55
N ASP A 153 11.45 2.08 5.87
CA ASP A 153 12.55 2.35 6.81
C ASP A 153 13.54 1.19 6.85
N LEU A 154 14.61 1.30 6.09
CA LEU A 154 15.69 0.30 6.02
C LEU A 154 16.48 0.12 7.31
N LYS A 155 16.21 0.89 8.38
CA LYS A 155 16.78 0.62 9.71
C LYS A 155 16.09 -0.58 10.37
N GLN A 156 14.79 -0.71 10.18
CA GLN A 156 13.94 -1.74 10.78
C GLN A 156 13.69 -2.91 9.83
N PHE A 157 13.59 -2.65 8.54
CA PHE A 157 13.20 -3.61 7.50
C PHE A 157 14.36 -3.93 6.57
N ALA A 158 14.30 -5.10 5.99
CA ALA A 158 15.07 -5.48 4.81
C ALA A 158 14.12 -5.55 3.62
N SER A 159 14.67 -5.37 2.42
CA SER A 159 13.91 -5.52 1.18
C SER A 159 14.76 -6.18 0.10
N THR A 160 14.12 -7.04 -0.69
CA THR A 160 14.72 -7.71 -1.85
C THR A 160 13.83 -7.52 -3.05
N THR A 161 14.41 -7.21 -4.21
CA THR A 161 13.66 -7.19 -5.48
C THR A 161 13.33 -8.61 -5.90
N VAL A 162 12.04 -8.90 -6.10
CA VAL A 162 11.54 -10.24 -6.44
C VAL A 162 10.89 -10.32 -7.82
N TYR A 163 10.55 -9.18 -8.42
CA TYR A 163 9.95 -9.12 -9.76
C TYR A 163 10.19 -7.74 -10.40
N GLU A 164 10.44 -7.71 -11.70
CA GLU A 164 10.49 -6.48 -12.50
C GLU A 164 9.22 -6.39 -13.36
N ASP A 165 8.38 -5.43 -13.09
CA ASP A 165 7.11 -5.19 -13.77
C ASP A 165 7.25 -4.09 -14.83
N SER A 166 6.76 -4.38 -16.03
CA SER A 166 6.69 -3.41 -17.13
C SER A 166 5.40 -2.63 -17.07
N LEU A 167 5.50 -1.32 -17.25
CA LEU A 167 4.35 -0.43 -17.37
C LEU A 167 4.16 -0.09 -18.84
N ILE A 168 2.95 -0.22 -19.35
CA ILE A 168 2.62 -0.05 -20.77
C ILE A 168 1.47 0.91 -20.95
N VAL A 169 1.43 1.58 -22.10
CA VAL A 169 0.26 2.34 -22.53
C VAL A 169 -0.78 1.36 -23.04
N ILE A 170 -2.02 1.49 -22.56
CA ILE A 170 -3.17 0.72 -23.03
C ILE A 170 -4.22 1.63 -23.66
N CYS A 171 -4.88 1.12 -24.67
CA CYS A 171 -6.01 1.74 -25.35
C CYS A 171 -7.05 0.70 -25.77
N LYS A 172 -8.22 1.17 -26.20
CA LYS A 172 -9.21 0.31 -26.83
C LYS A 172 -8.67 -0.28 -28.14
N THR A 173 -9.12 -1.46 -28.52
CA THR A 173 -8.60 -2.20 -29.70
C THR A 173 -8.79 -1.52 -31.03
N ASP A 174 -9.83 -0.69 -31.19
CA ASP A 174 -10.12 0.10 -32.40
C ASP A 174 -9.54 1.52 -32.35
N HIS A 175 -8.68 1.83 -31.37
CA HIS A 175 -8.05 3.14 -31.22
C HIS A 175 -7.16 3.48 -32.43
N PRO A 176 -7.17 4.73 -32.96
CA PRO A 176 -6.37 5.09 -34.13
C PRO A 176 -4.88 4.75 -34.02
N LEU A 177 -4.28 4.92 -32.85
CA LEU A 177 -2.84 4.64 -32.60
C LEU A 177 -2.49 3.14 -32.67
N THR A 178 -3.47 2.23 -32.66
CA THR A 178 -3.20 0.80 -32.82
C THR A 178 -2.68 0.43 -34.20
N LYS A 179 -2.94 1.28 -35.24
CA LYS A 179 -2.45 1.08 -36.60
C LYS A 179 -0.93 1.17 -36.68
N THR A 180 -0.31 1.99 -35.85
CA THR A 180 1.14 2.13 -35.76
C THR A 180 1.75 1.23 -34.68
N GLY A 181 0.97 0.88 -33.66
CA GLY A 181 1.41 0.09 -32.51
C GLY A 181 2.32 0.85 -31.53
N HIS A 182 2.58 2.14 -31.79
CA HIS A 182 3.41 2.97 -30.93
C HIS A 182 2.80 4.39 -30.78
N CYS A 183 3.25 5.13 -29.78
CA CYS A 183 2.86 6.51 -29.50
C CYS A 183 4.02 7.31 -28.94
N THR A 184 3.96 8.61 -29.12
CA THR A 184 4.86 9.61 -28.51
C THR A 184 4.19 10.24 -27.28
N LEU A 185 4.94 11.07 -26.53
CA LEU A 185 4.34 11.90 -25.48
C LEU A 185 3.37 12.95 -26.03
N GLU A 186 3.65 13.44 -27.23
CA GLU A 186 2.78 14.38 -27.96
C GLU A 186 1.44 13.72 -28.31
N ASP A 187 1.46 12.49 -28.81
CA ASP A 187 0.21 11.72 -29.07
C ASP A 187 -0.61 11.57 -27.77
N LEU A 188 0.05 11.25 -26.65
CA LEU A 188 -0.63 11.12 -25.36
C LEU A 188 -1.19 12.46 -24.84
N ASN A 189 -0.62 13.59 -25.25
CA ASN A 189 -1.15 14.91 -24.90
C ASN A 189 -2.52 15.20 -25.56
N GLU A 190 -2.80 14.62 -26.72
CA GLU A 190 -4.09 14.80 -27.43
C GLU A 190 -5.18 13.85 -26.88
N GLU A 191 -4.79 12.86 -26.08
CA GLU A 191 -5.68 11.85 -25.55
C GLU A 191 -6.21 12.16 -24.14
N ARG A 192 -7.36 11.60 -23.81
CA ARG A 192 -7.86 11.62 -22.44
C ARG A 192 -7.12 10.59 -21.60
N TYR A 193 -6.36 11.06 -20.61
CA TYR A 193 -5.63 10.18 -19.70
C TYR A 193 -6.49 9.79 -18.50
N ILE A 194 -6.58 8.47 -18.24
CA ILE A 194 -7.27 7.90 -17.08
C ILE A 194 -6.21 7.54 -16.04
N SER A 195 -6.31 8.10 -14.86
CA SER A 195 -5.28 7.94 -13.82
C SER A 195 -5.85 7.60 -12.44
N LYS A 196 -4.98 7.14 -11.55
CA LYS A 196 -5.31 7.00 -10.11
C LYS A 196 -5.33 8.33 -9.33
N GLY A 197 -5.11 9.44 -10.02
CA GLY A 197 -5.01 10.77 -9.43
C GLY A 197 -3.65 11.07 -8.82
N SER A 198 -3.36 12.37 -8.65
CA SER A 198 -2.04 12.91 -8.27
C SER A 198 -1.54 12.45 -6.89
N GLN A 199 -2.42 11.99 -6.01
CA GLN A 199 -2.03 11.46 -4.69
C GLN A 199 -1.54 10.01 -4.74
N SER A 200 -1.78 9.29 -5.83
CA SER A 200 -1.33 7.92 -6.00
C SER A 200 0.19 7.83 -6.13
N SER A 201 0.80 6.87 -5.44
CA SER A 201 2.24 6.61 -5.57
C SER A 201 2.64 6.19 -6.99
N LEU A 202 1.80 5.45 -7.71
CA LEU A 202 2.02 5.11 -9.11
C LEU A 202 2.01 6.36 -9.99
N HIS A 203 1.03 7.26 -9.79
CA HIS A 203 0.98 8.51 -10.55
C HIS A 203 2.25 9.34 -10.32
N LYS A 204 2.67 9.54 -9.07
CA LYS A 204 3.89 10.28 -8.73
C LYS A 204 5.14 9.64 -9.33
N PHE A 205 5.21 8.31 -9.32
CA PHE A 205 6.30 7.56 -9.93
C PHE A 205 6.34 7.81 -11.45
N LEU A 206 5.23 7.58 -12.16
CA LEU A 206 5.14 7.80 -13.61
C LEU A 206 5.42 9.26 -13.97
N PHE A 207 4.85 10.21 -13.23
CA PHE A 207 5.03 11.64 -13.47
C PHE A 207 6.52 12.03 -13.44
N LYS A 208 7.26 11.52 -12.46
CA LYS A 208 8.71 11.74 -12.36
C LYS A 208 9.47 11.02 -13.48
N GLN A 209 9.13 9.78 -13.77
CA GLN A 209 9.82 8.98 -14.79
C GLN A 209 9.63 9.56 -16.20
N LEU A 210 8.46 10.08 -16.50
CA LEU A 210 8.13 10.72 -17.79
C LEU A 210 8.54 12.20 -17.87
N ARG A 211 9.28 12.72 -16.86
CA ARG A 211 9.73 14.10 -16.79
C ARG A 211 8.59 15.11 -16.80
N GLU A 212 7.59 14.84 -15.94
CA GLU A 212 6.45 15.75 -15.67
C GLU A 212 5.59 16.07 -16.90
N PRO A 213 5.04 15.05 -17.59
CA PRO A 213 4.33 15.27 -18.84
C PRO A 213 2.99 15.99 -18.62
N GLU A 214 2.64 16.88 -19.54
CA GLU A 214 1.42 17.70 -19.44
C GLU A 214 0.15 16.88 -19.42
N PHE A 215 0.05 15.78 -20.19
CA PHE A 215 -1.16 14.97 -20.29
C PHE A 215 -1.61 14.42 -18.93
N MET A 216 -0.68 14.17 -18.01
CA MET A 216 -1.02 13.69 -16.67
C MET A 216 -1.64 14.79 -15.78
N ASN A 217 -1.47 16.07 -16.13
CA ASN A 217 -2.01 17.22 -15.40
C ASN A 217 -3.28 17.80 -16.03
N ARG A 218 -3.57 17.52 -17.30
CA ARG A 218 -4.75 18.00 -18.02
C ARG A 218 -5.99 17.22 -17.62
N GLN A 219 -6.70 17.65 -16.58
CA GLN A 219 -7.97 17.09 -16.12
C GLN A 219 -8.08 15.56 -16.30
N PRO A 220 -7.22 14.79 -15.65
CA PRO A 220 -7.24 13.33 -15.78
C PRO A 220 -8.59 12.81 -15.28
N PHE A 221 -9.13 11.81 -15.95
CA PHE A 221 -10.24 11.08 -15.38
C PHE A 221 -9.72 10.22 -14.24
N VAL A 222 -10.16 10.50 -13.01
CA VAL A 222 -9.61 9.86 -11.81
C VAL A 222 -10.42 8.63 -11.42
N VAL A 223 -9.74 7.49 -11.34
CA VAL A 223 -10.31 6.21 -10.91
C VAL A 223 -9.40 5.58 -9.85
N ASP A 224 -9.94 5.17 -8.72
CA ASP A 224 -9.15 4.82 -7.52
C ASP A 224 -8.37 3.50 -7.62
N ASN A 225 -8.69 2.61 -8.57
CA ASN A 225 -7.96 1.35 -8.74
C ASN A 225 -7.63 1.02 -10.20
N GLN A 226 -6.58 0.22 -10.42
CA GLN A 226 -6.09 -0.10 -11.75
C GLN A 226 -7.04 -1.02 -12.55
N TYR A 227 -7.84 -1.86 -11.89
CA TYR A 227 -8.84 -2.70 -12.57
C TYR A 227 -9.94 -1.85 -13.20
N SER A 228 -10.47 -0.88 -12.46
CA SER A 228 -11.47 0.05 -13.02
C SER A 228 -10.88 0.95 -14.11
N ILE A 229 -9.59 1.28 -14.03
CA ILE A 229 -8.88 2.01 -15.10
C ILE A 229 -8.88 1.19 -16.38
N LYS A 230 -8.46 -0.08 -16.34
CA LYS A 230 -8.43 -0.92 -17.54
C LYS A 230 -9.82 -1.08 -18.16
N GLU A 231 -10.86 -1.26 -17.36
CA GLU A 231 -12.24 -1.34 -17.85
C GLU A 231 -12.68 -0.03 -18.51
N ALA A 232 -12.38 1.12 -17.90
CA ALA A 232 -12.70 2.42 -18.49
C ALA A 232 -12.00 2.63 -19.85
N VAL A 233 -10.74 2.17 -19.99
CA VAL A 233 -10.01 2.18 -21.27
C VAL A 233 -10.68 1.26 -22.28
N ALA A 234 -11.05 0.04 -21.91
CA ALA A 234 -11.72 -0.92 -22.79
C ALA A 234 -13.07 -0.37 -23.31
N HIS A 235 -13.77 0.39 -22.49
CA HIS A 235 -14.99 1.09 -22.89
C HIS A 235 -14.75 2.39 -23.69
N GLY A 236 -13.51 2.71 -24.05
CA GLY A 236 -13.17 3.83 -24.93
C GLY A 236 -13.19 5.19 -24.24
N LEU A 237 -13.05 5.25 -22.90
CA LEU A 237 -13.03 6.53 -22.18
C LEU A 237 -11.73 7.32 -22.46
N GLY A 238 -10.65 6.65 -22.85
CA GLY A 238 -9.34 7.23 -23.13
C GLY A 238 -8.24 6.19 -23.04
N ILE A 239 -7.04 6.62 -22.66
CA ILE A 239 -5.84 5.80 -22.54
C ILE A 239 -5.34 5.78 -21.09
N SER A 240 -4.48 4.81 -20.75
CA SER A 240 -3.80 4.80 -19.45
C SER A 240 -2.44 4.13 -19.53
N ILE A 241 -1.62 4.32 -18.50
CA ILE A 241 -0.37 3.58 -18.28
C ILE A 241 -0.58 2.67 -17.07
N VAL A 242 -0.51 1.37 -17.30
CA VAL A 242 -0.76 0.34 -16.30
C VAL A 242 0.31 -0.76 -16.35
N SER A 243 0.32 -1.65 -15.37
CA SER A 243 1.15 -2.86 -15.41
C SER A 243 0.76 -3.77 -16.57
N GLU A 244 1.73 -4.29 -17.30
CA GLU A 244 1.50 -5.27 -18.35
C GLU A 244 0.92 -6.57 -17.76
N LEU A 245 1.37 -6.96 -16.59
CA LEU A 245 0.86 -8.12 -15.86
C LEU A 245 -0.63 -8.03 -15.56
N LEU A 246 -1.13 -6.81 -15.25
CA LEU A 246 -2.54 -6.58 -14.97
C LEU A 246 -3.44 -6.88 -16.17
N VAL A 247 -2.94 -6.64 -17.38
CA VAL A 247 -3.72 -6.68 -18.62
C VAL A 247 -3.28 -7.80 -19.58
N LYS A 248 -2.38 -8.69 -19.14
CA LYS A 248 -1.85 -9.79 -19.96
C LYS A 248 -2.97 -10.56 -20.67
N LYS A 249 -3.98 -11.02 -19.93
CA LYS A 249 -5.12 -11.77 -20.49
C LYS A 249 -6.02 -10.91 -21.39
N ASP A 250 -6.15 -9.63 -21.07
CA ASP A 250 -6.97 -8.71 -21.89
C ASP A 250 -6.29 -8.42 -23.23
N LEU A 251 -4.94 -8.38 -23.26
CA LEU A 251 -4.17 -8.25 -24.50
C LEU A 251 -4.23 -9.53 -25.33
N GLU A 252 -4.08 -10.69 -24.71
CA GLU A 252 -4.15 -12.01 -25.37
C GLU A 252 -5.53 -12.27 -26.01
N SER A 253 -6.60 -11.83 -25.31
CA SER A 253 -7.97 -11.98 -25.81
C SER A 253 -8.39 -10.89 -26.81
N GLY A 254 -7.57 -9.86 -27.05
CA GLY A 254 -7.91 -8.73 -27.89
C GLY A 254 -8.95 -7.79 -27.27
N TYR A 255 -9.15 -7.85 -25.96
CA TYR A 255 -10.06 -6.94 -25.26
C TYR A 255 -9.47 -5.53 -25.12
N LEU A 256 -8.14 -5.45 -25.01
CA LEU A 256 -7.35 -4.23 -24.98
C LEU A 256 -6.19 -4.32 -26.00
N SER A 257 -5.68 -3.18 -26.42
CA SER A 257 -4.44 -3.07 -27.17
C SER A 257 -3.38 -2.32 -26.38
N LYS A 258 -2.11 -2.73 -26.54
CA LYS A 258 -0.96 -1.99 -26.01
C LYS A 258 -0.31 -1.13 -27.08
N LEU A 259 0.23 0.00 -26.65
CA LEU A 259 1.08 0.87 -27.45
C LEU A 259 2.47 0.95 -26.83
N LYS A 260 3.49 0.91 -27.68
CA LYS A 260 4.86 1.17 -27.25
C LYS A 260 5.07 2.68 -27.17
N LEU A 261 5.46 3.19 -26.00
CA LEU A 261 5.82 4.59 -25.85
C LEU A 261 7.24 4.84 -26.36
N ASP A 262 7.36 5.69 -27.36
CA ASP A 262 8.65 5.97 -28.02
C ASP A 262 9.64 6.62 -27.04
N GLY A 263 10.87 6.11 -27.05
CA GLY A 263 11.94 6.60 -26.19
C GLY A 263 11.82 6.26 -24.71
N PHE A 264 10.79 5.51 -24.31
CA PHE A 264 10.57 5.20 -22.89
C PHE A 264 9.84 3.87 -22.65
N THR A 265 10.41 3.04 -21.79
CA THR A 265 9.76 1.83 -21.28
C THR A 265 9.80 1.88 -19.77
N PRO A 266 8.74 2.38 -19.13
CA PRO A 266 8.74 2.48 -17.67
C PRO A 266 8.71 1.09 -17.05
N LYS A 267 9.65 0.83 -16.16
CA LYS A 267 9.74 -0.38 -15.37
C LYS A 267 9.69 -0.01 -13.89
N ARG A 268 9.21 -0.93 -13.07
CA ARG A 268 9.30 -0.82 -11.62
C ARG A 268 9.64 -2.16 -11.00
N ASN A 269 10.36 -2.14 -9.92
CA ASN A 269 10.65 -3.32 -9.13
C ASN A 269 9.54 -3.58 -8.10
N ILE A 270 9.16 -4.83 -7.96
CA ILE A 270 8.35 -5.31 -6.85
C ILE A 270 9.31 -5.88 -5.81
N GLN A 271 9.16 -5.41 -4.58
CA GLN A 271 10.02 -5.77 -3.47
C GLN A 271 9.26 -6.63 -2.47
N LEU A 272 9.91 -7.68 -1.99
CA LEU A 272 9.57 -8.37 -0.76
C LEU A 272 10.21 -7.60 0.39
N VAL A 273 9.40 -7.16 1.33
CA VAL A 273 9.81 -6.40 2.52
C VAL A 273 9.47 -7.19 3.76
N TYR A 274 10.40 -7.28 4.67
CA TYR A 274 10.29 -8.04 5.91
C TYR A 274 11.12 -7.41 7.02
N ARG A 275 10.86 -7.78 8.25
CA ARG A 275 11.65 -7.30 9.39
C ARG A 275 12.98 -8.04 9.44
N LYS A 276 14.04 -7.33 9.80
CA LYS A 276 15.41 -7.90 9.87
C LYS A 276 15.54 -9.06 10.84
N ASP A 277 14.66 -9.14 11.83
CA ASP A 277 14.62 -10.21 12.83
C ASP A 277 13.64 -11.36 12.50
N PHE A 278 13.06 -11.34 11.28
CA PHE A 278 12.19 -12.42 10.81
C PHE A 278 13.01 -13.60 10.26
N ASP A 279 12.42 -14.79 10.29
CA ASP A 279 13.07 -16.03 9.88
C ASP A 279 13.58 -15.96 8.42
N SER A 280 14.89 -15.99 8.27
CA SER A 280 15.55 -15.91 6.97
C SER A 280 15.26 -17.12 6.08
N SER A 281 14.92 -18.28 6.64
CA SER A 281 14.59 -19.48 5.85
C SER A 281 13.26 -19.33 5.13
N VAL A 282 12.27 -18.74 5.79
CA VAL A 282 10.96 -18.41 5.17
C VAL A 282 11.14 -17.36 4.07
N VAL A 283 11.94 -16.33 4.34
CA VAL A 283 12.22 -15.29 3.33
C VAL A 283 12.87 -15.90 2.09
N GLN A 284 13.93 -16.69 2.27
CA GLN A 284 14.66 -17.33 1.18
C GLN A 284 13.76 -18.29 0.38
N CYS A 285 12.87 -19.01 1.05
CA CYS A 285 11.89 -19.87 0.40
C CYS A 285 10.96 -19.03 -0.49
N VAL A 286 10.38 -17.95 0.02
CA VAL A 286 9.50 -17.06 -0.75
C VAL A 286 10.22 -16.40 -1.93
N GLU A 287 11.48 -15.98 -1.75
CA GLU A 287 12.30 -15.44 -2.84
C GLU A 287 12.54 -16.46 -3.94
N ASN A 288 12.77 -17.71 -3.59
CA ASN A 288 12.97 -18.79 -4.57
C ASN A 288 11.66 -19.12 -5.31
N LEU A 289 10.53 -19.23 -4.59
CA LEU A 289 9.22 -19.45 -5.20
C LEU A 289 8.84 -18.31 -6.17
N MET A 290 9.20 -17.06 -5.86
CA MET A 290 9.01 -15.93 -6.76
C MET A 290 9.79 -16.05 -8.08
N LYS A 291 10.96 -16.71 -8.07
CA LYS A 291 11.75 -16.96 -9.30
C LYS A 291 11.15 -18.07 -10.18
N GLU A 292 10.39 -18.98 -9.57
CA GLU A 292 9.72 -20.09 -10.27
C GLU A 292 8.38 -19.68 -10.89
N LEU A 293 7.86 -18.48 -10.49
CA LEU A 293 6.61 -18.00 -11.05
C LEU A 293 6.73 -17.61 -12.51
N ASP A 294 5.94 -18.26 -13.35
CA ASP A 294 5.71 -17.89 -14.75
C ASP A 294 4.51 -16.91 -14.83
N ILE A 295 4.78 -15.62 -14.61
CA ILE A 295 3.78 -14.55 -14.60
C ILE A 295 4.06 -13.48 -15.66
#